data_8a7850a47bfd69c50fa75d125e142cf4
#
_entry.id   8a7850a47bfd69c50fa75d125e142cf4
#
_cell.length_a   1.000
_cell.length_b   1.000
_cell.length_c   1.000
_cell.angle_alpha   90.00
_cell.angle_beta   90.00
_cell.angle_gamma   90.00
#
_symmetry.space_group_name_H-M   'P 1'
#
loop_
_entity.id
_entity.type
_entity.pdbx_description
1 polymer ?
#
loop_
_entity_poly.entity_id
_entity_poly.type
_entity_poly.pdbx_seq_one_letter_code
_entity_poly.pdbx_strand_id
1 'polypeptide(L)'
;SILSKYTYLSTPDFVIKNQNDYFKPAVSWSKISSSLASFRFAPRGMLFEVAGACLFAEPNELRYIQAFCNCSIAEIDLAFMSPTLNFEVGQIGQLPIIQDEAAEPTVCSLVEESRSISKADYDSFETSWDFKRNPLV
;
A
#
# COMPACT_ATOMS: atom_id res chain seq x y z
N SER A 1 2.55 18.15 -24.92
CA SER A 1 2.23 16.95 -24.12
C SER A 1 2.74 15.72 -24.86
N ILE A 2 3.29 14.73 -24.14
CA ILE A 2 3.74 13.46 -24.74
C ILE A 2 2.57 12.76 -25.44
N LEU A 3 1.37 12.84 -24.88
CA LEU A 3 0.16 12.21 -25.42
C LEU A 3 -0.28 12.81 -26.76
N SER A 4 0.04 14.08 -27.05
CA SER A 4 -0.27 14.70 -28.34
C SER A 4 0.54 14.14 -29.51
N LYS A 5 1.65 13.42 -29.23
CA LYS A 5 2.44 12.74 -30.25
C LYS A 5 1.87 11.37 -30.66
N TYR A 6 0.98 10.79 -29.84
CA TYR A 6 0.50 9.42 -30.04
C TYR A 6 -1.01 9.43 -30.26
N THR A 7 -1.41 9.82 -31.47
CA THR A 7 -2.82 9.93 -31.87
C THR A 7 -3.57 8.59 -31.93
N TYR A 8 -2.85 7.46 -31.83
CA TYR A 8 -3.45 6.13 -31.75
C TYR A 8 -3.97 5.77 -30.34
N LEU A 9 -3.63 6.55 -29.32
CA LEU A 9 -4.23 6.41 -27.99
C LEU A 9 -5.59 7.09 -28.01
N SER A 10 -6.65 6.32 -27.96
CA SER A 10 -8.03 6.77 -28.20
C SER A 10 -8.51 7.87 -27.25
N THR A 11 -8.12 7.83 -25.98
CA THR A 11 -8.29 8.93 -25.01
C THR A 11 -7.23 8.85 -23.92
N PRO A 12 -6.74 10.00 -23.40
CA PRO A 12 -5.84 10.01 -22.25
C PRO A 12 -6.39 9.27 -21.02
N ASP A 13 -7.69 9.40 -20.78
CA ASP A 13 -8.38 8.78 -19.63
C ASP A 13 -8.45 7.27 -19.71
N PHE A 14 -8.35 6.69 -20.90
CA PHE A 14 -8.29 5.24 -21.06
C PHE A 14 -6.94 4.67 -20.60
N VAL A 15 -5.85 5.38 -20.82
CA VAL A 15 -4.49 4.93 -20.55
C VAL A 15 -4.00 5.42 -19.16
N ILE A 16 -4.36 6.64 -18.79
CA ILE A 16 -3.92 7.30 -17.57
C ILE A 16 -5.14 7.48 -16.66
N LYS A 17 -5.40 6.50 -15.81
CA LYS A 17 -6.55 6.49 -14.88
C LYS A 17 -6.16 7.10 -13.53
N ASN A 18 -7.16 7.60 -12.80
CA ASN A 18 -7.05 8.04 -11.42
C ASN A 18 -5.95 9.11 -11.19
N GLN A 19 -5.75 10.01 -12.13
CA GLN A 19 -4.72 11.06 -12.06
C GLN A 19 -4.82 11.94 -10.82
N ASN A 20 -6.05 12.10 -10.29
CA ASN A 20 -6.29 12.91 -9.08
C ASN A 20 -5.67 12.31 -7.81
N ASP A 21 -5.29 11.02 -7.85
CA ASP A 21 -4.71 10.31 -6.71
C ASP A 21 -3.20 10.11 -6.86
N TYR A 22 -2.63 10.55 -7.97
CA TYR A 22 -1.18 10.48 -8.17
C TYR A 22 -0.44 11.30 -7.14
N PHE A 23 0.70 10.78 -6.69
CA PHE A 23 1.60 11.41 -5.72
C PHE A 23 1.03 11.59 -4.30
N LYS A 24 -0.19 11.12 -4.02
CA LYS A 24 -0.74 11.08 -2.67
C LYS A 24 -0.12 9.94 -1.86
N PRO A 25 -0.04 10.07 -0.53
CA PRO A 25 0.32 8.93 0.32
C PRO A 25 -0.79 7.88 0.25
N ALA A 26 -0.39 6.62 0.29
CA ALA A 26 -1.30 5.50 0.14
C ALA A 26 -0.87 4.28 0.96
N VAL A 27 -1.75 3.32 1.13
CA VAL A 27 -1.40 1.94 1.46
C VAL A 27 -1.44 1.12 0.18
N SER A 28 -0.34 0.46 -0.13
CA SER A 28 -0.16 -0.33 -1.35
C SER A 28 0.06 -1.80 -1.03
N TRP A 29 -0.39 -2.66 -1.93
CA TRP A 29 -0.11 -4.10 -1.88
C TRP A 29 0.20 -4.64 -3.26
N SER A 30 0.87 -5.80 -3.31
CA SER A 30 1.09 -6.51 -4.56
C SER A 30 -0.16 -7.30 -4.93
N LYS A 31 -0.68 -7.10 -6.13
CA LYS A 31 -1.85 -7.81 -6.63
C LYS A 31 -1.62 -9.32 -6.67
N ILE A 32 -0.40 -9.76 -6.98
CA ILE A 32 -0.03 -11.16 -7.04
C ILE A 32 1.06 -11.42 -6.01
N SER A 33 0.84 -12.41 -5.14
CA SER A 33 1.82 -12.82 -4.13
C SER A 33 1.74 -14.33 -3.92
N SER A 34 2.90 -14.99 -3.83
CA SER A 34 3.00 -16.40 -3.45
C SER A 34 2.98 -16.61 -1.91
N SER A 35 2.87 -15.52 -1.17
CA SER A 35 2.81 -15.47 0.29
C SER A 35 1.59 -14.66 0.71
N LEU A 36 1.50 -14.35 2.00
CA LEU A 36 0.47 -13.49 2.56
C LEU A 36 0.45 -12.11 1.89
N ALA A 37 -0.72 -11.49 1.83
CA ALA A 37 -0.83 -10.12 1.41
C ALA A 37 -0.08 -9.21 2.40
N SER A 38 0.79 -8.34 1.88
CA SER A 38 1.52 -7.37 2.68
C SER A 38 1.12 -5.97 2.27
N PHE A 39 0.59 -5.21 3.22
CA PHE A 39 0.12 -3.85 3.00
C PHE A 39 1.16 -2.85 3.49
N ARG A 40 1.73 -2.10 2.56
CA ARG A 40 2.88 -1.22 2.78
C ARG A 40 2.50 0.23 2.60
N PHE A 41 3.11 1.10 3.37
CA PHE A 41 2.94 2.53 3.18
C PHE A 41 3.72 3.01 1.96
N ALA A 42 3.03 3.65 1.04
CA ALA A 42 3.61 4.38 -0.08
C ALA A 42 3.61 5.88 0.27
N PRO A 43 4.78 6.52 0.44
CA PRO A 43 4.86 7.93 0.77
C PRO A 43 4.42 8.82 -0.39
N ARG A 44 4.24 10.12 -0.11
CA ARG A 44 3.95 11.11 -1.14
C ARG A 44 5.03 11.10 -2.22
N GLY A 45 4.62 11.26 -3.48
CA GLY A 45 5.55 11.33 -4.62
C GLY A 45 5.64 10.03 -5.42
N MET A 46 4.97 8.97 -5.00
CA MET A 46 4.90 7.72 -5.74
C MET A 46 3.74 7.68 -6.74
N LEU A 47 3.94 6.92 -7.81
CA LEU A 47 2.90 6.51 -8.75
C LEU A 47 2.51 5.06 -8.46
N PHE A 48 1.29 4.71 -8.80
CA PHE A 48 0.77 3.36 -8.68
C PHE A 48 0.33 2.82 -10.04
N GLU A 49 0.25 1.51 -10.13
CA GLU A 49 -0.19 0.78 -11.33
C GLU A 49 -1.05 -0.43 -10.94
N VAL A 50 -1.49 -1.17 -11.94
CA VAL A 50 -2.37 -2.35 -11.76
C VAL A 50 -1.73 -3.45 -10.90
N ALA A 51 -0.41 -3.62 -10.99
CA ALA A 51 0.32 -4.65 -10.23
C ALA A 51 0.57 -4.22 -8.76
N GLY A 52 0.64 -2.91 -8.51
CA GLY A 52 0.78 -2.30 -7.19
C GLY A 52 -0.45 -1.45 -6.88
N ALA A 53 -1.55 -2.10 -6.53
CA ALA A 53 -2.79 -1.43 -6.18
C ALA A 53 -2.63 -0.58 -4.92
N CYS A 54 -3.40 0.51 -4.84
CA CYS A 54 -3.35 1.46 -3.73
C CYS A 54 -4.72 1.76 -3.15
N LEU A 55 -4.74 2.05 -1.87
CA LEU A 55 -5.87 2.57 -1.11
C LEU A 55 -5.48 3.96 -0.57
N PHE A 56 -6.41 4.90 -0.69
CA PHE A 56 -6.24 6.28 -0.28
C PHE A 56 -7.27 6.62 0.80
N ALA A 57 -6.83 7.32 1.84
CA ALA A 57 -7.67 7.80 2.92
C ALA A 57 -6.98 8.97 3.62
N GLU A 58 -7.65 9.57 4.60
CA GLU A 58 -7.04 10.57 5.48
C GLU A 58 -5.89 9.95 6.31
N PRO A 59 -4.91 10.73 6.75
CA PRO A 59 -3.68 10.19 7.32
C PRO A 59 -3.85 9.22 8.50
N ASN A 60 -4.76 9.51 9.43
CA ASN A 60 -5.01 8.63 10.58
C ASN A 60 -5.77 7.38 10.17
N GLU A 61 -6.80 7.56 9.35
CA GLU A 61 -7.57 6.46 8.78
C GLU A 61 -6.67 5.52 7.96
N LEU A 62 -5.74 6.08 7.17
CA LEU A 62 -4.79 5.31 6.38
C LEU A 62 -3.88 4.43 7.26
N ARG A 63 -3.44 4.94 8.42
CA ARG A 63 -2.67 4.16 9.40
C ARG A 63 -3.52 3.03 9.99
N TYR A 64 -4.73 3.35 10.40
CA TYR A 64 -5.65 2.39 11.00
C TYR A 64 -5.97 1.25 10.02
N ILE A 65 -6.29 1.57 8.77
CA ILE A 65 -6.54 0.60 7.70
C ILE A 65 -5.29 -0.25 7.45
N GLN A 66 -4.10 0.35 7.42
CA GLN A 66 -2.85 -0.41 7.26
C GLN A 66 -2.64 -1.42 8.38
N ALA A 67 -2.90 -1.03 9.63
CA ALA A 67 -2.81 -1.94 10.78
C ALA A 67 -3.78 -3.10 10.62
N PHE A 68 -5.04 -2.79 10.31
CA PHE A 68 -6.08 -3.80 10.14
C PHE A 68 -5.73 -4.77 9.01
N CYS A 69 -5.35 -4.28 7.84
CA CYS A 69 -5.01 -5.11 6.69
C CYS A 69 -3.80 -6.04 6.92
N ASN A 70 -2.93 -5.72 7.89
CA ASN A 70 -1.79 -6.56 8.27
C ASN A 70 -2.05 -7.38 9.54
N CYS A 71 -3.26 -7.38 10.11
CA CYS A 71 -3.57 -8.20 11.27
C CYS A 71 -3.98 -9.63 10.85
N SER A 72 -3.88 -10.56 11.78
CA SER A 72 -4.21 -11.97 11.54
C SER A 72 -5.66 -12.21 11.13
N ILE A 73 -6.60 -11.36 11.56
CA ILE A 73 -8.02 -11.47 11.18
C ILE A 73 -8.17 -11.16 9.68
N ALA A 74 -7.60 -10.05 9.22
CA ALA A 74 -7.64 -9.69 7.80
C ALA A 74 -6.95 -10.74 6.92
N GLU A 75 -5.87 -11.35 7.42
CA GLU A 75 -5.19 -12.46 6.75
C GLU A 75 -6.12 -13.67 6.55
N ILE A 76 -6.86 -14.06 7.61
CA ILE A 76 -7.81 -15.18 7.55
C ILE A 76 -8.95 -14.85 6.58
N ASP A 77 -9.51 -13.65 6.64
CA ASP A 77 -10.59 -13.21 5.76
C ASP A 77 -10.14 -13.20 4.29
N LEU A 78 -8.94 -12.70 4.03
CA LEU A 78 -8.36 -12.70 2.69
C LEU A 78 -8.09 -14.12 2.17
N ALA A 79 -7.61 -15.03 3.01
CA ALA A 79 -7.42 -16.43 2.63
C ALA A 79 -8.75 -17.10 2.25
N PHE A 80 -9.85 -16.69 2.88
CA PHE A 80 -11.19 -17.19 2.57
C PHE A 80 -11.75 -16.58 1.27
N MET A 81 -11.59 -15.26 1.09
CA MET A 81 -12.11 -14.55 -0.07
C MET A 81 -11.27 -14.74 -1.34
N SER A 82 -9.98 -14.98 -1.17
CA SER A 82 -9.02 -15.15 -2.27
C SER A 82 -8.22 -16.43 -2.12
N PRO A 83 -8.78 -17.58 -2.45
CA PRO A 83 -8.07 -18.86 -2.42
C PRO A 83 -6.97 -18.95 -3.49
N THR A 84 -6.81 -17.92 -4.30
CA THR A 84 -5.78 -17.79 -5.34
C THR A 84 -4.66 -16.84 -4.87
N LEU A 85 -3.59 -16.72 -5.66
CA LEU A 85 -2.48 -15.81 -5.39
C LEU A 85 -2.78 -14.33 -5.74
N ASN A 86 -4.03 -14.02 -6.12
CA ASN A 86 -4.44 -12.68 -6.56
C ASN A 86 -5.23 -11.97 -5.48
N PHE A 87 -4.79 -10.78 -5.11
CA PHE A 87 -5.45 -9.88 -4.15
C PHE A 87 -6.05 -8.69 -4.91
N GLU A 88 -7.29 -8.84 -5.36
CA GLU A 88 -7.98 -7.83 -6.15
C GLU A 88 -8.53 -6.70 -5.25
N VAL A 89 -8.60 -5.49 -5.83
CA VAL A 89 -9.14 -4.30 -5.13
C VAL A 89 -10.54 -4.55 -4.56
N GLY A 90 -11.38 -5.28 -5.30
CA GLY A 90 -12.74 -5.62 -4.85
C GLY A 90 -12.78 -6.50 -3.61
N GLN A 91 -11.81 -7.39 -3.42
CA GLN A 91 -11.72 -8.25 -2.24
C GLN A 91 -11.23 -7.44 -1.03
N ILE A 92 -10.20 -6.62 -1.22
CA ILE A 92 -9.69 -5.74 -0.16
C ILE A 92 -10.78 -4.77 0.31
N GLY A 93 -11.58 -4.23 -0.61
CA GLY A 93 -12.71 -3.34 -0.29
C GLY A 93 -13.87 -4.00 0.47
N GLN A 94 -13.89 -5.34 0.58
CA GLN A 94 -14.89 -6.08 1.35
C GLN A 94 -14.43 -6.47 2.76
N LEU A 95 -13.18 -6.17 3.12
CA LEU A 95 -12.68 -6.45 4.46
C LEU A 95 -13.51 -5.69 5.51
N PRO A 96 -14.00 -6.37 6.56
CA PRO A 96 -14.87 -5.77 7.58
C PRO A 96 -14.04 -4.98 8.59
N ILE A 97 -13.65 -3.76 8.23
CA ILE A 97 -12.85 -2.91 9.12
C ILE A 97 -13.70 -2.49 10.31
N ILE A 98 -13.31 -2.92 11.50
CA ILE A 98 -13.91 -2.50 12.76
C ILE A 98 -13.13 -1.29 13.25
N GLN A 99 -13.76 -0.11 13.30
CA GLN A 99 -13.18 1.10 13.85
C GLN A 99 -13.51 1.23 15.33
N ASP A 100 -12.47 1.43 16.13
CA ASP A 100 -12.57 1.80 17.56
C ASP A 100 -11.84 3.11 17.76
N GLU A 101 -12.62 4.19 17.97
CA GLU A 101 -12.07 5.54 18.17
C GLU A 101 -11.16 5.61 19.41
N ALA A 102 -11.43 4.82 20.44
CA ALA A 102 -10.61 4.81 21.64
C ALA A 102 -9.24 4.13 21.40
N ALA A 103 -9.18 3.15 20.53
CA ALA A 103 -7.95 2.44 20.16
C ALA A 103 -7.14 3.17 19.07
N GLU A 104 -7.75 4.05 18.28
CA GLU A 104 -7.11 4.69 17.13
C GLU A 104 -5.76 5.33 17.44
N PRO A 105 -5.58 6.14 18.52
CA PRO A 105 -4.29 6.76 18.79
C PRO A 105 -3.17 5.73 19.04
N THR A 106 -3.51 4.67 19.77
CA THR A 106 -2.57 3.57 20.08
C THR A 106 -2.19 2.82 18.80
N VAL A 107 -3.16 2.47 17.98
CA VAL A 107 -2.95 1.79 16.70
C VAL A 107 -2.08 2.63 15.77
N CYS A 108 -2.38 3.93 15.64
CA CYS A 108 -1.58 4.85 14.82
C CYS A 108 -0.12 4.93 15.30
N SER A 109 0.11 4.97 16.61
CA SER A 109 1.47 4.98 17.19
C SER A 109 2.23 3.70 16.86
N LEU A 110 1.61 2.54 17.02
CA LEU A 110 2.22 1.25 16.70
C LEU A 110 2.55 1.11 15.21
N VAL A 111 1.69 1.65 14.34
CA VAL A 111 1.95 1.66 12.88
C VAL A 111 3.16 2.51 12.56
N GLU A 112 3.31 3.69 13.15
CA GLU A 112 4.48 4.55 12.89
C GLU A 112 5.78 3.92 13.42
N GLU A 113 5.74 3.28 14.57
CA GLU A 113 6.87 2.52 15.10
C GLU A 113 7.25 1.37 14.16
N SER A 114 6.27 0.57 13.72
CA SER A 114 6.48 -0.54 12.78
C SER A 114 7.04 -0.06 11.44
N ARG A 115 6.54 1.06 10.91
CA ARG A 115 7.07 1.68 9.69
C ARG A 115 8.52 2.11 9.87
N SER A 116 8.85 2.71 11.02
CA SER A 116 10.20 3.16 11.32
C SER A 116 11.18 2.00 11.40
N ILE A 117 10.79 0.90 12.05
CA ILE A 117 11.58 -0.33 12.14
C ILE A 117 11.79 -0.93 10.75
N SER A 118 10.72 -1.10 9.97
CA SER A 118 10.80 -1.67 8.63
C SER A 118 11.64 -0.82 7.68
N LYS A 119 11.54 0.52 7.79
CA LYS A 119 12.37 1.43 7.00
C LYS A 119 13.84 1.33 7.40
N ALA A 120 14.14 1.32 8.68
CA ALA A 120 15.51 1.21 9.18
C ALA A 120 16.16 -0.12 8.75
N ASP A 121 15.40 -1.22 8.79
CA ASP A 121 15.86 -2.51 8.29
C ASP A 121 16.15 -2.45 6.78
N TYR A 122 15.21 -1.97 5.97
CA TYR A 122 15.39 -1.84 4.53
C TYR A 122 16.58 -0.93 4.17
N ASP A 123 16.75 0.19 4.86
CA ASP A 123 17.85 1.15 4.62
C ASP A 123 19.20 0.62 5.09
N SER A 124 19.24 -0.52 5.79
CA SER A 124 20.47 -1.22 6.14
C SER A 124 21.08 -2.01 4.98
N PHE A 125 20.33 -2.18 3.89
CA PHE A 125 20.77 -2.89 2.69
C PHE A 125 21.15 -1.94 1.55
N GLU A 126 22.17 -2.28 0.78
CA GLU A 126 22.69 -1.50 -0.35
C GLU A 126 21.67 -1.30 -1.49
N THR A 127 20.57 -2.02 -1.48
CA THR A 127 19.47 -1.85 -2.42
C THR A 127 18.57 -0.66 -2.13
N SER A 128 18.66 -0.09 -0.92
CA SER A 128 17.94 1.12 -0.55
C SER A 128 18.60 2.38 -1.11
N TRP A 129 17.79 3.33 -1.58
CA TRP A 129 18.25 4.67 -1.98
C TRP A 129 18.79 5.49 -0.80
N ASP A 130 18.32 5.18 0.42
CA ASP A 130 18.71 5.85 1.66
C ASP A 130 19.85 5.11 2.39
N PHE A 131 20.43 4.06 1.79
CA PHE A 131 21.53 3.32 2.36
C PHE A 131 22.73 4.22 2.69
N LYS A 132 23.22 4.12 3.90
CA LYS A 132 24.40 4.87 4.36
C LYS A 132 25.57 3.96 4.72
N ARG A 133 25.28 2.88 5.42
CA ARG A 133 26.26 1.88 5.83
C ARG A 133 25.55 0.63 6.34
N ASN A 134 26.22 -0.50 6.26
CA ASN A 134 25.77 -1.72 6.90
C ASN A 134 25.92 -1.58 8.45
N PRO A 135 24.89 -1.88 9.26
CA PRO A 135 24.96 -1.76 10.71
C PRO A 135 25.93 -2.76 11.37
N LEU A 136 26.37 -3.79 10.63
CA LEU A 136 27.29 -4.81 11.11
C LEU A 136 28.78 -4.49 10.85
N VAL A 137 29.04 -3.32 10.21
CA VAL A 137 30.42 -2.91 9.83
C VAL A 137 30.77 -1.57 10.45
#